data_6b1301e05104d33f1a515637bafcc9f2
#
_entry.id   6b1301e05104d33f1a515637bafcc9f2
#
_cell.length_a   1.000
_cell.length_b   1.000
_cell.length_c   1.000
_cell.angle_alpha   90.00
_cell.angle_beta   90.00
_cell.angle_gamma   90.00
#
_symmetry.space_group_name_H-M   'P 1'
#
loop_
_entity.id
_entity.type
_entity.pdbx_description
1 polymer ?
#
loop_
_entity_poly.entity_id
_entity_poly.type
_entity_poly.pdbx_seq_one_letter_code
_entity_poly.pdbx_strand_id
1 'polypeptide(L)'
;MLQVRRWSGFLALGLLLVSCRDGSDPVSPTLAARVDQGAQGSREQAARWFEAASPEALAVPGAVYADLREESNRLEFGVLHLGAEAAVRAAARRLGIPDDAVTVVLAEPIVQMASLRDKWRPTQGGIQIHFGLYLCTMGFNADDGTQRSFITNSHCTNKQGGVESTKYYQPTSTVDPTVIATEAEDPTYFKGGVCPRGRRCRYSDAARALYSSGTSSSRGIIAKTSGPNNGSLNVTGNFTITSQDNTTTSFGIGTTVNKVGRTTGWTQGNVTQTCVNVNVSGSTITQLCQSIVQNPGGAVVIGGGDSGSQMFQITSGDNVTLVGIAWGGNSSGTMLVFSPFKQIQQELGSLVATQ
;
A
#
# COMPACT_ATOMS: atom_id res chain seq x y z
N MET A 1 4.48 -22.36 50.04
CA MET A 1 4.41 -23.73 50.59
C MET A 1 3.89 -24.65 49.53
N LEU A 2 4.54 -25.82 49.42
CA LEU A 2 4.36 -27.02 48.54
C LEU A 2 4.84 -26.82 47.10
N GLN A 3 5.89 -27.32 46.82
CA GLN A 3 6.71 -28.59 46.75
C GLN A 3 6.76 -29.12 45.33
N VAL A 4 7.99 -29.11 44.86
CA VAL A 4 8.57 -29.70 43.67
C VAL A 4 8.49 -31.23 43.76
N ARG A 5 8.21 -31.94 42.65
CA ARG A 5 8.61 -33.33 42.44
C ARG A 5 9.34 -33.50 41.10
N ARG A 6 10.63 -33.76 41.25
CA ARG A 6 11.50 -34.38 40.24
C ARG A 6 11.17 -35.88 40.14
N TRP A 7 11.17 -36.37 38.91
CA TRP A 7 11.39 -37.80 38.70
C TRP A 7 12.51 -37.98 37.68
N SER A 8 13.57 -38.61 38.17
CA SER A 8 14.68 -39.15 37.41
C SER A 8 14.35 -40.62 37.13
N GLY A 9 14.55 -41.06 35.89
CA GLY A 9 14.49 -42.48 35.49
C GLY A 9 15.63 -42.81 34.55
N PHE A 10 16.62 -43.51 35.05
CA PHE A 10 17.69 -44.18 34.34
C PHE A 10 17.18 -45.50 33.74
N LEU A 11 17.61 -45.86 32.54
CA LEU A 11 17.82 -47.27 32.07
C LEU A 11 18.57 -47.16 30.74
N ALA A 12 19.79 -47.52 30.73
CA ALA A 12 20.45 -48.84 30.58
C ALA A 12 20.70 -49.22 29.10
N LEU A 13 21.94 -49.27 28.86
CA LEU A 13 22.75 -49.64 27.70
C LEU A 13 22.44 -51.06 27.23
N GLY A 14 22.30 -51.28 25.94
CA GLY A 14 22.31 -52.60 25.31
C GLY A 14 23.14 -52.56 24.04
N LEU A 15 24.43 -52.95 24.17
CA LEU A 15 25.31 -53.27 23.05
C LEU A 15 24.88 -54.61 22.44
N LEU A 16 24.61 -54.63 21.15
CA LEU A 16 24.61 -55.86 20.35
C LEU A 16 25.66 -55.72 19.25
N LEU A 17 26.78 -56.43 19.47
CA LEU A 17 27.79 -56.72 18.47
C LEU A 17 27.24 -57.81 17.55
N VAL A 18 27.14 -57.50 16.25
CA VAL A 18 27.00 -58.54 15.21
C VAL A 18 28.19 -58.45 14.27
N SER A 19 28.87 -59.59 14.24
CA SER A 19 30.11 -59.94 13.55
C SER A 19 29.99 -59.80 12.04
N CYS A 20 31.05 -59.29 11.45
CA CYS A 20 31.33 -59.31 10.02
C CYS A 20 31.41 -60.78 9.47
N ARG A 21 30.85 -60.95 8.30
CA ARG A 21 31.26 -62.01 7.41
C ARG A 21 31.52 -61.43 6.03
N ASP A 22 32.81 -61.56 5.61
CA ASP A 22 33.28 -61.30 4.26
C ASP A 22 32.56 -62.16 3.25
N GLY A 23 32.09 -61.55 2.20
CA GLY A 23 31.62 -62.18 0.98
C GLY A 23 31.98 -61.28 -0.19
N SER A 24 33.20 -61.43 -0.67
CA SER A 24 33.70 -60.76 -1.87
C SER A 24 33.08 -61.44 -3.12
N ASP A 25 32.14 -60.69 -3.74
CA ASP A 25 31.83 -60.84 -5.16
C ASP A 25 32.07 -59.52 -5.86
N PRO A 26 32.83 -59.46 -6.96
CA PRO A 26 33.03 -58.23 -7.72
C PRO A 26 31.81 -58.02 -8.59
N VAL A 27 30.88 -57.18 -8.08
CA VAL A 27 29.83 -56.62 -8.94
C VAL A 27 30.46 -55.60 -9.86
N SER A 28 30.55 -55.95 -11.12
CA SER A 28 30.89 -55.06 -12.22
C SER A 28 30.14 -53.72 -12.06
N PRO A 29 30.79 -52.59 -12.33
CA PRO A 29 30.10 -51.29 -12.39
C PRO A 29 29.25 -51.25 -13.66
N THR A 30 28.01 -51.75 -13.52
CA THR A 30 27.01 -51.67 -14.55
C THR A 30 26.37 -50.28 -14.48
N LEU A 31 26.59 -49.49 -15.51
CA LEU A 31 25.82 -48.32 -15.91
C LEU A 31 25.49 -47.33 -14.78
N ALA A 32 26.50 -46.59 -14.32
CA ALA A 32 26.24 -45.21 -14.00
C ALA A 32 25.62 -44.59 -15.28
N ALA A 33 24.39 -44.14 -15.17
CA ALA A 33 23.70 -43.45 -16.24
C ALA A 33 24.70 -42.48 -16.90
N ARG A 34 24.93 -42.64 -18.19
CA ARG A 34 25.45 -41.57 -19.03
C ARG A 34 24.42 -40.48 -18.95
N VAL A 35 24.57 -39.59 -17.96
CA VAL A 35 24.00 -38.27 -18.02
C VAL A 35 24.56 -37.66 -19.31
N ASP A 36 23.67 -37.37 -20.19
CA ASP A 36 23.93 -36.80 -21.50
C ASP A 36 24.89 -35.60 -21.32
N GLN A 37 26.18 -35.83 -21.60
CA GLN A 37 27.22 -34.77 -21.56
C GLN A 37 27.20 -34.01 -22.90
N GLY A 38 25.99 -33.72 -23.39
CA GLY A 38 25.79 -32.79 -24.45
C GLY A 38 26.07 -31.37 -23.93
N ALA A 39 27.23 -30.84 -24.27
CA ALA A 39 27.62 -29.41 -24.26
C ALA A 39 27.36 -28.63 -22.97
N GLN A 40 27.45 -29.23 -21.79
CA GLN A 40 27.56 -28.46 -20.54
C GLN A 40 28.97 -27.86 -20.46
N GLY A 41 29.09 -26.55 -20.68
CA GLY A 41 30.32 -25.81 -20.38
C GLY A 41 30.74 -26.07 -18.93
N SER A 42 32.05 -25.98 -18.66
CA SER A 42 32.49 -25.99 -17.26
C SER A 42 31.84 -24.79 -16.51
N ARG A 43 31.74 -24.86 -15.19
CA ARG A 43 31.24 -23.74 -14.36
C ARG A 43 31.95 -22.43 -14.71
N GLU A 44 33.23 -22.46 -14.95
CA GLU A 44 34.02 -21.30 -15.36
C GLU A 44 33.64 -20.79 -16.77
N GLN A 45 33.31 -21.69 -17.68
CA GLN A 45 32.84 -21.33 -19.00
C GLN A 45 31.47 -20.67 -18.92
N ALA A 46 30.55 -21.25 -18.14
CA ALA A 46 29.21 -20.68 -17.92
C ALA A 46 29.29 -19.30 -17.25
N ALA A 47 30.19 -19.11 -16.29
CA ALA A 47 30.43 -17.80 -15.68
C ALA A 47 30.91 -16.75 -16.70
N ARG A 48 31.87 -17.10 -17.58
CA ARG A 48 32.30 -16.20 -18.66
C ARG A 48 31.17 -15.87 -19.63
N TRP A 49 30.34 -16.84 -19.98
CA TRP A 49 29.15 -16.61 -20.79
C TRP A 49 28.16 -15.67 -20.13
N PHE A 50 27.93 -15.87 -18.83
CA PHE A 50 27.03 -15.01 -18.04
C PHE A 50 27.53 -13.55 -18.02
N GLU A 51 28.80 -13.31 -17.71
CA GLU A 51 29.38 -11.97 -17.71
C GLU A 51 29.27 -11.28 -19.07
N ALA A 52 29.49 -12.02 -20.16
CA ALA A 52 29.42 -11.47 -21.51
C ALA A 52 27.97 -11.26 -21.98
N ALA A 53 27.07 -12.21 -21.70
CA ALA A 53 25.71 -12.20 -22.25
C ALA A 53 24.72 -11.34 -21.46
N SER A 54 24.91 -11.19 -20.14
CA SER A 54 23.96 -10.47 -19.28
C SER A 54 23.71 -9.02 -19.76
N PRO A 55 24.73 -8.18 -20.05
CA PRO A 55 24.46 -6.81 -20.50
C PRO A 55 23.76 -6.76 -21.88
N GLU A 56 24.10 -7.67 -22.80
CA GLU A 56 23.50 -7.75 -24.12
C GLU A 56 22.03 -8.23 -24.08
N ALA A 57 21.76 -9.26 -23.27
CA ALA A 57 20.42 -9.79 -23.09
C ALA A 57 19.48 -8.83 -22.36
N LEU A 58 20.00 -8.18 -21.30
CA LEU A 58 19.22 -7.18 -20.53
C LEU A 58 18.96 -5.89 -21.31
N ALA A 59 19.71 -5.61 -22.37
CA ALA A 59 19.42 -4.51 -23.29
C ALA A 59 18.25 -4.82 -24.24
N VAL A 60 17.81 -6.08 -24.34
CA VAL A 60 16.67 -6.48 -25.20
C VAL A 60 15.36 -5.96 -24.57
N PRO A 61 14.52 -5.21 -25.31
CA PRO A 61 13.21 -4.79 -24.83
C PRO A 61 12.38 -5.97 -24.35
N GLY A 62 11.91 -5.90 -23.09
CA GLY A 62 11.16 -6.98 -22.45
C GLY A 62 12.01 -8.01 -21.69
N ALA A 63 13.33 -7.88 -21.64
CA ALA A 63 14.15 -8.66 -20.72
C ALA A 63 13.97 -8.15 -19.27
N VAL A 64 13.94 -9.08 -18.31
CA VAL A 64 13.69 -8.82 -16.90
C VAL A 64 14.92 -9.11 -16.05
N TYR A 65 15.50 -10.30 -16.23
CA TYR A 65 16.69 -10.72 -15.49
C TYR A 65 17.57 -11.66 -16.32
N ALA A 66 18.82 -11.79 -15.89
CA ALA A 66 19.76 -12.81 -16.32
C ALA A 66 20.23 -13.58 -15.10
N ASP A 67 20.34 -14.90 -15.20
CA ASP A 67 20.76 -15.80 -14.15
C ASP A 67 21.75 -16.84 -14.67
N LEU A 68 22.71 -17.22 -13.84
CA LEU A 68 23.57 -18.38 -14.07
C LEU A 68 23.06 -19.55 -13.21
N ARG A 69 22.41 -20.51 -13.85
CA ARG A 69 21.99 -21.76 -13.21
C ARG A 69 23.20 -22.63 -12.90
N GLU A 70 23.75 -22.48 -11.71
CA GLU A 70 24.99 -23.16 -11.29
C GLU A 70 24.85 -24.67 -11.29
N GLU A 71 23.67 -25.20 -10.98
CA GLU A 71 23.38 -26.65 -10.96
C GLU A 71 23.43 -27.32 -12.33
N SER A 72 23.24 -26.56 -13.41
CA SER A 72 23.25 -27.04 -14.78
C SER A 72 24.32 -26.42 -15.67
N ASN A 73 25.05 -25.42 -15.17
CA ASN A 73 26.00 -24.58 -15.92
C ASN A 73 25.35 -23.95 -17.17
N ARG A 74 24.10 -23.46 -17.04
CA ARG A 74 23.33 -22.85 -18.13
C ARG A 74 22.97 -21.42 -17.76
N LEU A 75 22.73 -20.61 -18.77
CA LEU A 75 22.18 -19.27 -18.62
C LEU A 75 20.65 -19.31 -18.69
N GLU A 76 19.99 -18.60 -17.80
CA GLU A 76 18.55 -18.37 -17.83
C GLU A 76 18.26 -16.87 -17.96
N PHE A 77 17.38 -16.53 -18.88
CA PHE A 77 16.91 -15.16 -19.09
C PHE A 77 15.40 -15.08 -18.90
N GLY A 78 14.96 -14.25 -17.97
CA GLY A 78 13.55 -13.91 -17.78
C GLY A 78 13.10 -12.84 -18.75
N VAL A 79 11.95 -13.03 -19.41
CA VAL A 79 11.35 -12.06 -20.34
C VAL A 79 9.87 -11.83 -20.03
N LEU A 80 9.37 -10.60 -20.26
CA LEU A 80 7.96 -10.25 -20.05
C LEU A 80 7.01 -10.97 -21.01
N HIS A 81 7.49 -11.31 -22.20
CA HIS A 81 6.72 -12.01 -23.24
C HIS A 81 7.65 -12.80 -24.15
N LEU A 82 7.17 -13.94 -24.65
CA LEU A 82 7.97 -14.85 -25.51
C LEU A 82 8.42 -14.21 -26.82
N GLY A 83 7.82 -13.10 -27.25
CA GLY A 83 8.29 -12.34 -28.41
C GLY A 83 9.72 -11.79 -28.27
N ALA A 84 10.24 -11.63 -27.02
CA ALA A 84 11.61 -11.20 -26.78
C ALA A 84 12.63 -12.35 -26.85
N GLU A 85 12.22 -13.63 -26.80
CA GLU A 85 13.10 -14.80 -26.79
C GLU A 85 14.08 -14.84 -27.96
N ALA A 86 13.57 -14.61 -29.17
CA ALA A 86 14.41 -14.66 -30.39
C ALA A 86 15.55 -13.64 -30.33
N ALA A 87 15.28 -12.44 -29.81
CA ALA A 87 16.28 -11.39 -29.67
C ALA A 87 17.31 -11.70 -28.58
N VAL A 88 16.88 -12.25 -27.44
CA VAL A 88 17.77 -12.71 -26.34
C VAL A 88 18.67 -13.83 -26.83
N ARG A 89 18.14 -14.85 -27.50
CA ARG A 89 18.95 -15.95 -28.10
C ARG A 89 19.90 -15.43 -29.16
N ALA A 90 19.47 -14.47 -29.99
CA ALA A 90 20.36 -13.84 -30.98
C ALA A 90 21.53 -13.08 -30.32
N ALA A 91 21.29 -12.39 -29.18
CA ALA A 91 22.35 -11.77 -28.41
C ALA A 91 23.38 -12.80 -27.91
N ALA A 92 22.92 -13.91 -27.33
CA ALA A 92 23.80 -14.99 -26.85
C ALA A 92 24.61 -15.64 -28.00
N ARG A 93 23.97 -15.90 -29.15
CA ARG A 93 24.65 -16.49 -30.33
C ARG A 93 25.75 -15.59 -30.89
N ARG A 94 25.57 -14.26 -30.88
CA ARG A 94 26.64 -13.31 -31.30
C ARG A 94 27.91 -13.43 -30.47
N LEU A 95 27.76 -13.90 -29.24
CA LEU A 95 28.88 -14.14 -28.30
C LEU A 95 29.40 -15.59 -28.36
N GLY A 96 28.93 -16.39 -29.32
CA GLY A 96 29.34 -17.78 -29.47
C GLY A 96 28.80 -18.74 -28.41
N ILE A 97 27.70 -18.36 -27.74
CA ILE A 97 27.07 -19.18 -26.71
C ILE A 97 26.07 -20.14 -27.40
N PRO A 98 26.19 -21.46 -27.16
CA PRO A 98 25.30 -22.45 -27.76
C PRO A 98 23.84 -22.28 -27.30
N ASP A 99 22.88 -22.55 -28.18
CA ASP A 99 21.45 -22.43 -27.87
C ASP A 99 21.00 -23.35 -26.73
N ASP A 100 21.61 -24.51 -26.60
CA ASP A 100 21.34 -25.49 -25.53
C ASP A 100 21.88 -25.06 -24.18
N ALA A 101 22.82 -24.09 -24.15
CA ALA A 101 23.29 -23.46 -22.92
C ALA A 101 22.38 -22.30 -22.45
N VAL A 102 21.34 -21.96 -23.21
CA VAL A 102 20.45 -20.81 -22.92
C VAL A 102 19.02 -21.27 -22.72
N THR A 103 18.44 -20.91 -21.59
CA THR A 103 17.00 -21.06 -21.29
C THR A 103 16.36 -19.67 -21.28
N VAL A 104 15.19 -19.52 -21.88
CA VAL A 104 14.39 -18.29 -21.79
C VAL A 104 13.04 -18.63 -21.19
N VAL A 105 12.64 -17.91 -20.14
CA VAL A 105 11.40 -18.13 -19.38
C VAL A 105 10.58 -16.86 -19.29
N LEU A 106 9.25 -17.01 -19.14
CA LEU A 106 8.39 -15.88 -18.81
C LEU A 106 8.67 -15.45 -17.36
N ALA A 107 8.78 -14.16 -17.15
CA ALA A 107 8.99 -13.56 -15.85
C ALA A 107 8.09 -12.33 -15.67
N GLU A 108 7.66 -12.09 -14.44
CA GLU A 108 6.98 -10.85 -14.09
C GLU A 108 7.98 -9.69 -13.98
N PRO A 109 7.57 -8.44 -14.25
CA PRO A 109 8.45 -7.29 -14.10
C PRO A 109 8.90 -7.12 -12.65
N ILE A 110 10.20 -6.90 -12.44
CA ILE A 110 10.78 -6.56 -11.14
C ILE A 110 10.70 -5.04 -10.98
N VAL A 111 9.91 -4.58 -9.99
CA VAL A 111 9.71 -3.16 -9.72
C VAL A 111 10.17 -2.80 -8.31
N GLN A 112 10.67 -1.57 -8.13
CA GLN A 112 10.90 -1.04 -6.80
C GLN A 112 9.53 -0.79 -6.15
N MET A 113 9.28 -1.43 -5.00
CA MET A 113 8.03 -1.26 -4.27
C MET A 113 8.09 0.04 -3.47
N ALA A 114 7.19 0.97 -3.78
CA ALA A 114 6.97 2.17 -3.00
C ALA A 114 5.68 2.03 -2.18
N SER A 115 5.75 2.35 -0.90
CA SER A 115 4.65 2.22 0.05
C SER A 115 3.94 3.56 0.26
N LEU A 116 2.66 3.53 0.65
CA LEU A 116 1.94 4.71 1.15
C LEU A 116 2.65 5.39 2.34
N ARG A 117 3.60 4.72 2.98
CA ARG A 117 4.38 5.22 4.12
C ARG A 117 5.75 5.78 3.75
N ASP A 118 6.12 5.73 2.48
CA ASP A 118 7.40 6.28 2.00
C ASP A 118 7.31 7.78 1.75
N LYS A 119 8.48 8.40 1.51
CA LYS A 119 8.56 9.80 1.11
C LYS A 119 8.05 9.98 -0.31
N TRP A 120 7.02 10.79 -0.48
CA TRP A 120 6.39 11.12 -1.76
C TRP A 120 6.56 12.60 -2.09
N ARG A 121 7.15 12.88 -3.26
CA ARG A 121 7.19 14.20 -3.87
C ARG A 121 7.01 14.06 -5.40
N PRO A 122 5.98 14.66 -6.00
CA PRO A 122 4.92 15.47 -5.36
C PRO A 122 4.06 14.66 -4.39
N THR A 123 3.49 15.33 -3.37
CA THR A 123 2.53 14.72 -2.44
C THR A 123 1.21 14.43 -3.13
N GLN A 124 0.51 13.38 -2.71
CA GLN A 124 -0.76 12.92 -3.30
C GLN A 124 -1.69 12.36 -2.23
N GLY A 125 -2.96 12.18 -2.54
CA GLY A 125 -3.92 11.58 -1.60
C GLY A 125 -3.57 10.14 -1.23
N GLY A 126 -3.93 9.73 -0.02
CA GLY A 126 -3.74 8.35 0.49
C GLY A 126 -2.42 8.10 1.21
N ILE A 127 -1.42 8.96 1.07
CA ILE A 127 -0.10 8.78 1.70
C ILE A 127 -0.10 9.16 3.19
N GLN A 128 0.88 8.63 3.93
CA GLN A 128 1.07 8.94 5.34
C GLN A 128 1.45 10.40 5.55
N ILE A 129 0.88 11.03 6.58
CA ILE A 129 1.34 12.29 7.17
C ILE A 129 1.58 12.12 8.68
N HIS A 130 2.43 12.99 9.23
CA HIS A 130 2.81 13.01 10.63
C HIS A 130 2.66 14.42 11.21
N PHE A 131 2.13 14.50 12.41
CA PHE A 131 2.03 15.73 13.21
C PHE A 131 2.17 15.39 14.69
N GLY A 132 2.81 16.23 15.47
CA GLY A 132 3.06 15.96 16.89
C GLY A 132 3.68 14.58 17.10
N LEU A 133 2.95 13.66 17.74
CA LEU A 133 3.33 12.26 17.96
C LEU A 133 2.45 11.27 17.18
N TYR A 134 1.61 11.76 16.27
CA TYR A 134 0.55 10.97 15.63
C TYR A 134 0.74 10.84 14.12
N LEU A 135 0.14 9.80 13.59
CA LEU A 135 0.14 9.48 12.17
C LEU A 135 -1.30 9.46 11.64
N CYS A 136 -1.51 10.16 10.53
CA CYS A 136 -2.76 10.18 9.79
C CYS A 136 -2.51 9.97 8.30
N THR A 137 -3.56 10.07 7.51
CA THR A 137 -3.51 10.00 6.04
C THR A 137 -3.76 11.39 5.45
N MET A 138 -3.00 11.76 4.42
CA MET A 138 -3.30 12.90 3.56
C MET A 138 -4.53 12.55 2.71
N GLY A 139 -5.62 13.29 2.86
CA GLY A 139 -6.85 12.99 2.17
C GLY A 139 -6.74 13.30 0.68
N PHE A 140 -6.79 14.55 0.34
CA PHE A 140 -6.67 15.00 -1.04
C PHE A 140 -6.05 16.40 -1.10
N ASN A 141 -5.34 16.65 -2.19
CA ASN A 141 -4.84 17.99 -2.49
C ASN A 141 -5.96 18.82 -3.08
N ALA A 142 -6.05 20.07 -2.64
CA ALA A 142 -7.03 21.04 -3.11
C ALA A 142 -6.45 22.44 -3.15
N ASP A 143 -7.06 23.32 -3.93
CA ASP A 143 -6.83 24.75 -3.84
C ASP A 143 -8.16 25.53 -3.79
N ASP A 144 -8.10 26.79 -3.33
CA ASP A 144 -9.20 27.73 -3.27
C ASP A 144 -9.15 28.75 -4.41
N GLY A 145 -8.34 28.50 -5.44
CA GLY A 145 -8.05 29.44 -6.53
C GLY A 145 -6.85 30.35 -6.25
N THR A 146 -6.33 30.37 -5.01
CA THR A 146 -5.18 31.20 -4.63
C THR A 146 -4.04 30.40 -3.99
N GLN A 147 -4.35 29.43 -3.14
CA GLN A 147 -3.38 28.72 -2.34
C GLN A 147 -3.54 27.20 -2.44
N ARG A 148 -2.42 26.51 -2.66
CA ARG A 148 -2.36 25.05 -2.63
C ARG A 148 -2.39 24.54 -1.20
N SER A 149 -3.20 23.52 -0.99
CA SER A 149 -3.40 22.90 0.31
C SER A 149 -3.64 21.40 0.18
N PHE A 150 -3.68 20.70 1.31
CA PHE A 150 -4.32 19.40 1.41
C PHE A 150 -5.36 19.39 2.53
N ILE A 151 -6.30 18.47 2.44
CA ILE A 151 -7.33 18.24 3.45
C ILE A 151 -7.00 16.94 4.18
N THR A 152 -7.13 16.98 5.51
CA THR A 152 -7.09 15.83 6.42
C THR A 152 -8.17 15.98 7.48
N ASN A 153 -8.21 15.14 8.52
CA ASN A 153 -9.20 15.31 9.58
C ASN A 153 -8.82 16.42 10.59
N SER A 154 -9.84 17.03 11.20
CA SER A 154 -9.69 17.95 12.32
C SER A 154 -9.04 17.27 13.53
N HIS A 155 -9.36 15.99 13.83
CA HIS A 155 -8.68 15.26 14.88
C HIS A 155 -7.24 14.83 14.51
N CYS A 156 -6.79 15.09 13.28
CA CYS A 156 -5.39 14.99 12.83
C CYS A 156 -4.66 16.34 12.97
N THR A 157 -5.04 17.16 13.91
CA THR A 157 -4.37 18.41 14.34
C THR A 157 -3.95 18.29 15.80
N ASN A 158 -3.09 19.18 16.29
CA ASN A 158 -2.68 19.17 17.70
C ASN A 158 -3.86 19.46 18.65
N LYS A 159 -4.88 20.15 18.16
CA LYS A 159 -6.12 20.42 18.89
C LYS A 159 -7.31 20.41 17.94
N GLN A 160 -8.14 19.42 18.10
CA GLN A 160 -9.34 19.24 17.29
C GLN A 160 -10.34 20.39 17.47
N GLY A 161 -10.65 21.09 16.37
CA GLY A 161 -11.58 22.22 16.34
C GLY A 161 -10.96 23.54 16.80
N GLY A 162 -10.54 24.34 15.86
CA GLY A 162 -9.86 25.62 16.02
C GLY A 162 -8.39 25.55 15.63
N VAL A 163 -7.96 26.48 14.79
CA VAL A 163 -6.60 26.53 14.23
C VAL A 163 -5.54 26.75 15.33
N GLU A 164 -4.52 25.88 15.35
CA GLU A 164 -3.34 26.03 16.21
C GLU A 164 -2.02 25.99 15.44
N SER A 165 -2.08 26.11 14.11
CA SER A 165 -0.90 26.08 13.23
C SER A 165 -0.12 24.76 13.35
N THR A 166 -0.82 23.64 13.44
CA THR A 166 -0.23 22.29 13.41
C THR A 166 0.68 22.13 12.20
N LYS A 167 1.92 21.70 12.43
CA LYS A 167 2.92 21.45 11.39
C LYS A 167 2.84 20.00 10.94
N TYR A 168 2.82 19.80 9.63
CA TYR A 168 2.77 18.48 9.02
C TYR A 168 4.08 18.10 8.34
N TYR A 169 4.42 16.82 8.44
CA TYR A 169 5.58 16.18 7.85
C TYR A 169 5.14 14.98 7.00
N GLN A 170 5.97 14.57 6.04
CA GLN A 170 5.65 13.44 5.18
C GLN A 170 6.95 12.72 4.77
N PRO A 171 7.11 11.41 5.09
CA PRO A 171 6.16 10.55 5.82
C PRO A 171 6.16 10.79 7.34
N THR A 172 7.32 11.11 7.94
CA THR A 172 7.50 11.47 9.35
C THR A 172 8.58 12.53 9.50
N SER A 173 8.60 13.26 10.61
CA SER A 173 9.65 14.26 10.90
C SER A 173 11.04 13.64 11.11
N THR A 174 11.12 12.34 11.42
CA THR A 174 12.40 11.61 11.54
C THR A 174 12.99 11.21 10.20
N VAL A 175 12.15 10.94 9.20
CA VAL A 175 12.57 10.58 7.82
C VAL A 175 12.82 11.85 6.99
N ASP A 176 11.92 12.83 7.11
CA ASP A 176 12.05 14.14 6.45
C ASP A 176 11.61 15.23 7.45
N PRO A 177 12.56 15.98 8.04
CA PRO A 177 12.27 17.02 9.01
C PRO A 177 11.66 18.28 8.38
N THR A 178 11.50 18.32 7.06
CA THR A 178 10.90 19.45 6.35
C THR A 178 9.42 19.55 6.65
N VAL A 179 8.96 20.68 7.15
CA VAL A 179 7.53 21.00 7.29
C VAL A 179 6.94 21.15 5.88
N ILE A 180 6.06 20.22 5.51
CA ILE A 180 5.44 20.25 4.17
C ILE A 180 4.26 21.20 4.10
N ALA A 181 3.54 21.40 5.21
CA ALA A 181 2.37 22.27 5.31
C ALA A 181 2.09 22.66 6.76
N THR A 182 1.31 23.70 6.94
CA THR A 182 0.82 24.16 8.23
C THR A 182 -0.70 24.29 8.19
N GLU A 183 -1.36 23.83 9.26
CA GLU A 183 -2.80 24.00 9.44
C GLU A 183 -3.20 25.47 9.30
N ALA A 184 -4.23 25.72 8.54
CA ALA A 184 -4.74 27.07 8.27
C ALA A 184 -6.24 27.21 8.53
N GLU A 185 -6.99 26.11 8.39
CA GLU A 185 -8.44 26.12 8.64
C GLU A 185 -8.84 24.83 9.38
N ASP A 186 -9.44 25.00 10.54
CA ASP A 186 -10.10 23.95 11.34
C ASP A 186 -11.26 24.59 12.11
N PRO A 187 -12.47 24.62 11.54
CA PRO A 187 -13.62 25.29 12.13
C PRO A 187 -13.95 24.79 13.53
N THR A 188 -14.33 25.69 14.42
CA THR A 188 -14.69 25.37 15.79
C THR A 188 -16.02 24.63 15.87
N TYR A 189 -16.17 23.77 16.89
CA TYR A 189 -17.42 23.08 17.18
C TYR A 189 -18.45 24.04 17.78
N PHE A 190 -19.70 23.95 17.34
CA PHE A 190 -20.82 24.74 17.87
C PHE A 190 -21.66 23.96 18.89
N LYS A 191 -22.48 24.67 19.66
CA LYS A 191 -23.45 24.14 20.62
C LYS A 191 -24.85 24.73 20.34
N GLY A 192 -25.89 24.04 20.77
CA GLY A 192 -27.26 24.51 20.58
C GLY A 192 -27.80 24.24 19.19
N GLY A 193 -29.01 24.74 18.89
CA GLY A 193 -29.70 24.43 17.65
C GLY A 193 -29.92 22.94 17.47
N VAL A 194 -29.43 22.37 16.38
CA VAL A 194 -29.52 20.93 16.06
C VAL A 194 -28.52 20.07 16.83
N CYS A 195 -27.58 20.69 17.58
CA CYS A 195 -26.60 19.99 18.38
C CYS A 195 -27.25 19.45 19.67
N PRO A 196 -27.13 18.15 20.00
CA PRO A 196 -27.70 17.60 21.21
C PRO A 196 -27.20 18.29 22.48
N ARG A 197 -28.06 18.44 23.47
CA ARG A 197 -27.73 19.08 24.73
C ARG A 197 -26.51 18.45 25.40
N GLY A 198 -25.56 19.26 25.84
CA GLY A 198 -24.31 18.81 26.48
C GLY A 198 -23.23 18.39 25.48
N ARG A 199 -23.50 18.47 24.21
CA ARG A 199 -22.53 18.13 23.15
C ARG A 199 -22.06 19.37 22.39
N ARG A 200 -21.03 19.18 21.58
CA ARG A 200 -20.50 20.15 20.60
C ARG A 200 -20.46 19.49 19.23
N CYS A 201 -20.86 20.17 18.19
CA CYS A 201 -21.18 19.59 16.90
C CYS A 201 -20.42 20.24 15.75
N ARG A 202 -20.17 19.44 14.70
CA ARG A 202 -19.77 19.87 13.37
C ARG A 202 -20.40 18.95 12.33
N TYR A 203 -20.42 19.39 11.08
CA TYR A 203 -20.89 18.61 9.94
C TYR A 203 -19.75 17.83 9.26
N SER A 204 -18.49 18.24 9.43
CA SER A 204 -17.35 17.48 8.95
C SER A 204 -16.25 17.36 10.01
N ASP A 205 -15.47 16.31 9.96
CA ASP A 205 -14.22 16.18 10.70
C ASP A 205 -13.05 16.49 9.76
N ALA A 206 -13.06 17.69 9.15
CA ALA A 206 -12.07 18.11 8.18
C ALA A 206 -11.28 19.34 8.65
N ALA A 207 -9.98 19.34 8.35
CA ALA A 207 -9.08 20.48 8.49
C ALA A 207 -8.28 20.68 7.21
N ARG A 208 -7.89 21.91 6.92
CA ARG A 208 -7.08 22.30 5.77
C ARG A 208 -5.70 22.76 6.20
N ALA A 209 -4.67 22.27 5.51
CA ALA A 209 -3.29 22.69 5.71
C ALA A 209 -2.72 23.28 4.42
N LEU A 210 -2.17 24.49 4.51
CA LEU A 210 -1.52 25.18 3.40
C LEU A 210 -0.09 24.67 3.23
N TYR A 211 0.28 24.38 1.98
CA TYR A 211 1.63 23.94 1.66
C TYR A 211 2.68 25.00 1.91
N SER A 212 3.82 24.56 2.48
CA SER A 212 5.02 25.38 2.59
C SER A 212 5.59 25.67 1.19
N SER A 213 6.23 26.83 1.04
CA SER A 213 6.94 27.19 -0.19
C SER A 213 7.94 26.09 -0.56
N GLY A 214 7.98 25.70 -1.84
CA GLY A 214 8.85 24.64 -2.36
C GLY A 214 8.33 23.21 -2.20
N THR A 215 7.24 22.97 -1.47
CA THR A 215 6.61 21.65 -1.42
C THR A 215 5.82 21.40 -2.71
N SER A 216 6.20 20.35 -3.46
CA SER A 216 5.45 19.90 -4.64
C SER A 216 4.25 19.03 -4.23
N SER A 217 3.12 19.24 -4.90
CA SER A 217 1.87 18.48 -4.68
C SER A 217 1.15 18.22 -6.00
N SER A 218 0.53 17.06 -6.14
CA SER A 218 -0.29 16.68 -7.29
C SER A 218 -1.77 16.75 -6.92
N ARG A 219 -2.45 17.82 -7.37
CA ARG A 219 -3.89 17.93 -7.24
C ARG A 219 -4.58 16.90 -8.15
N GLY A 220 -5.71 16.38 -7.70
CA GLY A 220 -6.46 15.36 -8.45
C GLY A 220 -5.88 13.96 -8.43
N ILE A 221 -4.80 13.70 -7.70
CA ILE A 221 -4.15 12.38 -7.68
C ILE A 221 -4.28 11.73 -6.30
N ILE A 222 -4.68 10.45 -6.31
CA ILE A 222 -4.73 9.55 -5.16
C ILE A 222 -3.85 8.34 -5.46
N ALA A 223 -2.99 7.95 -4.52
CA ALA A 223 -2.21 6.72 -4.65
C ALA A 223 -3.14 5.50 -4.76
N LYS A 224 -2.81 4.55 -5.65
CA LYS A 224 -3.54 3.29 -5.83
C LYS A 224 -2.66 2.13 -5.41
N THR A 225 -3.18 1.23 -4.57
CA THR A 225 -2.50 -0.04 -4.23
C THR A 225 -3.02 -1.19 -5.08
N SER A 226 -2.47 -2.39 -4.92
CA SER A 226 -2.68 -3.53 -5.83
C SER A 226 -4.12 -4.06 -5.90
N GLY A 227 -5.03 -3.64 -5.02
CA GLY A 227 -6.45 -4.03 -5.05
C GLY A 227 -7.17 -3.68 -3.76
N PRO A 228 -8.53 -3.67 -3.78
CA PRO A 228 -9.30 -3.34 -2.59
C PRO A 228 -9.29 -4.48 -1.57
N ASN A 229 -9.33 -4.12 -0.28
CA ASN A 229 -9.49 -5.03 0.87
C ASN A 229 -8.44 -6.15 0.97
N ASN A 230 -7.26 -6.00 0.39
CA ASN A 230 -6.17 -6.98 0.44
C ASN A 230 -5.03 -6.59 1.40
N GLY A 231 -5.14 -5.42 2.06
CA GLY A 231 -4.15 -4.92 3.02
C GLY A 231 -2.84 -4.43 2.42
N SER A 232 -2.69 -4.42 1.09
CA SER A 232 -1.49 -3.92 0.43
C SER A 232 -1.31 -2.43 0.64
N LEU A 233 -0.10 -2.03 1.03
CA LEU A 233 0.33 -0.64 1.11
C LEU A 233 1.22 -0.24 -0.07
N ASN A 234 1.61 -1.19 -0.92
CA ASN A 234 2.46 -0.94 -2.07
C ASN A 234 1.69 -0.18 -3.15
N VAL A 235 2.23 0.95 -3.54
CA VAL A 235 1.64 1.80 -4.58
C VAL A 235 1.98 1.22 -5.95
N THR A 236 0.95 0.91 -6.71
CA THR A 236 1.06 0.31 -8.06
C THR A 236 0.56 1.23 -9.17
N GLY A 237 0.03 2.40 -8.82
CA GLY A 237 -0.53 3.37 -9.75
C GLY A 237 -1.23 4.51 -9.04
N ASN A 238 -2.13 5.19 -9.73
CA ASN A 238 -2.88 6.30 -9.20
C ASN A 238 -4.35 6.25 -9.64
N PHE A 239 -5.24 6.75 -8.79
CA PHE A 239 -6.56 7.20 -9.19
C PHE A 239 -6.52 8.69 -9.53
N THR A 240 -7.37 9.11 -10.47
CA THR A 240 -7.51 10.52 -10.88
C THR A 240 -8.89 11.04 -10.46
N ILE A 241 -8.90 12.10 -9.65
CA ILE A 241 -10.14 12.80 -9.28
C ILE A 241 -10.57 13.65 -10.48
N THR A 242 -11.54 13.16 -11.24
CA THR A 242 -12.09 13.87 -12.41
C THR A 242 -13.34 14.66 -12.06
N SER A 243 -13.96 14.37 -10.91
CA SER A 243 -15.12 15.10 -10.39
C SER A 243 -15.16 15.07 -8.87
N GLN A 244 -15.94 15.98 -8.29
CA GLN A 244 -16.17 16.08 -6.85
C GLN A 244 -17.67 16.33 -6.59
N ASP A 245 -18.24 15.64 -5.60
CA ASP A 245 -19.68 15.75 -5.29
C ASP A 245 -19.95 16.88 -4.31
N ASN A 246 -20.25 18.05 -4.85
CA ASN A 246 -20.61 19.26 -4.09
C ASN A 246 -22.08 19.30 -3.68
N THR A 247 -22.88 18.30 -4.04
CA THR A 247 -24.34 18.37 -3.97
C THR A 247 -24.94 17.44 -2.93
N THR A 248 -24.34 16.28 -2.71
CA THR A 248 -24.92 15.20 -1.91
C THR A 248 -24.39 15.17 -0.48
N THR A 249 -25.29 15.11 0.49
CA THR A 249 -24.98 14.75 1.89
C THR A 249 -25.56 13.38 2.27
N SER A 250 -26.38 12.81 1.40
CA SER A 250 -27.06 11.52 1.59
C SER A 250 -26.85 10.63 0.39
N PHE A 251 -26.03 9.62 0.55
CA PHE A 251 -25.74 8.63 -0.50
C PHE A 251 -26.79 7.51 -0.47
N GLY A 252 -27.12 6.94 -1.62
CA GLY A 252 -28.02 5.79 -1.70
C GLY A 252 -27.45 4.58 -0.91
N ILE A 253 -28.30 3.87 -0.18
CA ILE A 253 -27.94 2.61 0.48
C ILE A 253 -27.47 1.60 -0.60
N GLY A 254 -26.38 0.90 -0.36
CA GLY A 254 -25.73 0.02 -1.32
C GLY A 254 -24.74 0.69 -2.26
N THR A 255 -24.64 2.04 -2.25
CA THR A 255 -23.62 2.74 -3.03
C THR A 255 -22.22 2.29 -2.64
N THR A 256 -21.46 1.81 -3.62
CA THR A 256 -20.05 1.41 -3.43
C THR A 256 -19.16 2.63 -3.33
N VAL A 257 -18.36 2.69 -2.28
CA VAL A 257 -17.34 3.73 -2.05
C VAL A 257 -16.01 3.11 -1.68
N ASN A 258 -14.96 3.85 -1.98
CA ASN A 258 -13.57 3.45 -1.80
C ASN A 258 -12.81 4.47 -0.97
N LYS A 259 -11.71 4.06 -0.34
CA LYS A 259 -10.69 4.92 0.23
C LYS A 259 -9.29 4.36 0.03
N VAL A 260 -8.28 5.19 0.09
CA VAL A 260 -6.89 4.78 0.25
C VAL A 260 -6.31 5.45 1.48
N GLY A 261 -5.71 4.67 2.38
CA GLY A 261 -5.13 5.19 3.62
C GLY A 261 -3.89 4.42 4.06
N ARG A 262 -3.08 5.08 4.86
CA ARG A 262 -1.74 4.62 5.26
C ARG A 262 -1.70 3.30 6.03
N THR A 263 -2.83 2.85 6.58
CA THR A 263 -2.88 1.66 7.45
C THR A 263 -3.45 0.44 6.73
N THR A 264 -4.56 0.59 6.03
CA THR A 264 -5.25 -0.53 5.38
C THR A 264 -5.17 -0.49 3.84
N GLY A 265 -4.46 0.50 3.28
CA GLY A 265 -4.34 0.66 1.83
C GLY A 265 -5.67 1.03 1.17
N TRP A 266 -5.89 0.53 -0.03
CA TRP A 266 -7.17 0.66 -0.72
C TRP A 266 -8.19 -0.29 -0.12
N THR A 267 -9.30 0.28 0.37
CA THR A 267 -10.44 -0.49 0.85
C THR A 267 -11.73 -0.05 0.16
N GLN A 268 -12.69 -0.95 0.08
CA GLN A 268 -13.98 -0.76 -0.57
C GLN A 268 -15.10 -1.31 0.31
N GLY A 269 -16.22 -0.60 0.36
CA GLY A 269 -17.43 -1.03 1.04
C GLY A 269 -18.66 -0.33 0.48
N ASN A 270 -19.82 -0.70 1.02
CA ASN A 270 -21.11 -0.13 0.61
C ASN A 270 -21.65 0.80 1.70
N VAL A 271 -22.26 1.90 1.30
CA VAL A 271 -23.00 2.77 2.22
C VAL A 271 -24.17 1.98 2.80
N THR A 272 -24.20 1.87 4.12
CA THR A 272 -25.26 1.19 4.86
C THR A 272 -26.20 2.14 5.60
N GLN A 273 -25.70 3.33 5.92
CA GLN A 273 -26.48 4.41 6.54
C GLN A 273 -25.99 5.76 6.00
N THR A 274 -26.91 6.71 5.91
CA THR A 274 -26.62 8.04 5.35
C THR A 274 -27.25 9.13 6.20
N CYS A 275 -26.60 10.30 6.27
CA CYS A 275 -27.01 11.43 7.08
C CYS A 275 -27.33 11.06 8.55
N VAL A 276 -26.48 10.26 9.19
CA VAL A 276 -26.59 9.90 10.61
C VAL A 276 -25.80 10.86 11.50
N ASN A 277 -26.33 11.17 12.68
CA ASN A 277 -25.61 11.91 13.69
C ASN A 277 -24.82 10.93 14.56
N VAL A 278 -23.51 11.07 14.59
CA VAL A 278 -22.60 10.14 15.25
C VAL A 278 -21.97 10.76 16.48
N ASN A 279 -22.17 10.15 17.64
CA ASN A 279 -21.46 10.50 18.87
C ASN A 279 -20.05 9.87 18.85
N VAL A 280 -19.02 10.71 18.92
CA VAL A 280 -17.64 10.24 19.03
C VAL A 280 -17.39 9.69 20.43
N SER A 281 -17.05 8.40 20.52
CA SER A 281 -16.80 7.73 21.80
C SER A 281 -15.65 8.40 22.57
N GLY A 282 -15.78 8.48 23.88
CA GLY A 282 -14.77 9.13 24.77
C GLY A 282 -14.72 10.65 24.66
N SER A 283 -15.64 11.29 23.91
CA SER A 283 -15.68 12.74 23.75
C SER A 283 -17.09 13.33 23.89
N THR A 284 -17.19 14.67 23.93
CA THR A 284 -18.47 15.37 23.86
C THR A 284 -18.84 15.76 22.41
N ILE A 285 -18.12 15.26 21.43
CA ILE A 285 -18.32 15.63 20.01
C ILE A 285 -19.43 14.77 19.41
N THR A 286 -20.31 15.41 18.63
CA THR A 286 -21.24 14.74 17.71
C THR A 286 -20.98 15.26 16.30
N GLN A 287 -20.64 14.36 15.38
CA GLN A 287 -20.57 14.67 13.95
C GLN A 287 -21.96 14.49 13.34
N LEU A 288 -22.47 15.54 12.69
CA LEU A 288 -23.83 15.58 12.17
C LEU A 288 -23.87 15.13 10.71
N CYS A 289 -24.93 14.37 10.36
CA CYS A 289 -25.23 13.96 8.99
C CYS A 289 -24.07 13.25 8.29
N GLN A 290 -23.50 12.22 8.93
CA GLN A 290 -22.42 11.41 8.42
C GLN A 290 -22.92 10.22 7.62
N SER A 291 -22.06 9.58 6.84
CA SER A 291 -22.36 8.30 6.16
C SER A 291 -21.55 7.16 6.76
N ILE A 292 -22.20 5.99 6.87
CA ILE A 292 -21.58 4.75 7.38
C ILE A 292 -21.44 3.75 6.25
N VAL A 293 -20.26 3.12 6.21
CA VAL A 293 -19.85 2.15 5.18
C VAL A 293 -19.45 0.84 5.83
N GLN A 294 -19.87 -0.27 5.25
CA GLN A 294 -19.45 -1.61 5.62
C GLN A 294 -19.11 -2.43 4.37
N ASN A 295 -18.18 -3.37 4.51
CA ASN A 295 -17.93 -4.35 3.46
C ASN A 295 -18.93 -5.53 3.65
N PRO A 296 -19.69 -5.93 2.62
CA PRO A 296 -20.65 -7.04 2.72
C PRO A 296 -20.01 -8.38 3.13
N GLY A 297 -18.74 -8.60 2.79
CA GLY A 297 -17.96 -9.77 3.19
C GLY A 297 -17.30 -9.67 4.56
N GLY A 298 -17.54 -8.58 5.32
CA GLY A 298 -16.98 -8.38 6.65
C GLY A 298 -15.48 -8.00 6.66
N ALA A 299 -14.93 -7.63 5.50
CA ALA A 299 -13.52 -7.18 5.43
C ALA A 299 -13.29 -5.89 6.22
N VAL A 300 -12.07 -5.71 6.71
CA VAL A 300 -11.62 -4.48 7.34
C VAL A 300 -11.59 -3.35 6.31
N VAL A 301 -12.30 -2.25 6.60
CA VAL A 301 -12.41 -1.07 5.71
C VAL A 301 -11.70 0.16 6.25
N ILE A 302 -11.31 0.15 7.54
CA ILE A 302 -10.59 1.26 8.19
C ILE A 302 -9.72 0.75 9.34
N GLY A 303 -8.60 1.39 9.58
CA GLY A 303 -7.71 1.15 10.73
C GLY A 303 -7.16 2.45 11.31
N GLY A 304 -6.62 2.38 12.53
CA GLY A 304 -5.98 3.54 13.17
C GLY A 304 -4.89 4.14 12.28
N GLY A 305 -4.99 5.45 12.00
CA GLY A 305 -4.10 6.16 11.06
C GLY A 305 -4.66 6.32 9.64
N ASP A 306 -5.74 5.61 9.27
CA ASP A 306 -6.47 5.90 8.02
C ASP A 306 -7.30 7.17 8.11
N SER A 307 -7.42 7.77 9.29
CA SER A 307 -8.02 9.09 9.49
C SER A 307 -7.47 10.10 8.49
N GLY A 308 -8.36 10.83 7.83
CA GLY A 308 -8.02 11.75 6.76
C GLY A 308 -8.11 11.15 5.36
N SER A 309 -8.28 9.83 5.20
CA SER A 309 -8.39 9.20 3.88
C SER A 309 -9.56 9.77 3.08
N GLN A 310 -9.31 10.08 1.81
CA GLN A 310 -10.34 10.50 0.87
C GLN A 310 -11.34 9.36 0.61
N MET A 311 -12.62 9.69 0.54
CA MET A 311 -13.68 8.80 0.09
C MET A 311 -14.04 9.10 -1.36
N PHE A 312 -14.15 8.08 -2.20
CA PHE A 312 -14.42 8.27 -3.62
C PHE A 312 -15.21 7.11 -4.23
N GLN A 313 -15.88 7.40 -5.36
CA GLN A 313 -16.52 6.43 -6.22
C GLN A 313 -15.71 6.28 -7.51
N ILE A 314 -15.45 5.05 -7.94
CA ILE A 314 -14.81 4.76 -9.23
C ILE A 314 -15.88 4.95 -10.31
N THR A 315 -15.58 5.77 -11.31
CA THR A 315 -16.49 6.06 -12.43
C THR A 315 -16.13 5.28 -13.68
N SER A 316 -14.84 5.24 -14.05
CA SER A 316 -14.34 4.50 -15.23
C SER A 316 -12.83 4.31 -15.11
N GLY A 317 -12.36 3.06 -15.17
CA GLY A 317 -10.94 2.76 -15.01
C GLY A 317 -10.40 3.29 -13.68
N ASP A 318 -9.44 4.20 -13.73
CA ASP A 318 -8.86 4.86 -12.57
C ASP A 318 -9.43 6.27 -12.31
N ASN A 319 -10.46 6.68 -13.06
CA ASN A 319 -11.16 7.94 -12.84
C ASN A 319 -12.16 7.82 -11.70
N VAL A 320 -12.18 8.83 -10.82
CA VAL A 320 -13.00 8.80 -9.62
C VAL A 320 -13.72 10.13 -9.38
N THR A 321 -14.86 10.04 -8.69
CA THR A 321 -15.57 11.17 -8.07
C THR A 321 -15.22 11.22 -6.58
N LEU A 322 -14.65 12.31 -6.11
CA LEU A 322 -14.42 12.55 -4.68
C LEU A 322 -15.77 12.79 -3.99
N VAL A 323 -16.05 12.04 -2.91
CA VAL A 323 -17.34 12.12 -2.19
C VAL A 323 -17.21 12.47 -0.70
N GLY A 324 -15.99 12.52 -0.15
CA GLY A 324 -15.81 12.88 1.26
C GLY A 324 -14.47 12.52 1.85
N ILE A 325 -14.44 12.50 3.19
CA ILE A 325 -13.25 12.14 3.99
C ILE A 325 -13.62 11.19 5.13
N ALA A 326 -12.89 10.08 5.25
CA ALA A 326 -13.03 9.10 6.33
C ALA A 326 -12.41 9.61 7.63
N TRP A 327 -13.08 9.40 8.76
CA TRP A 327 -12.58 9.90 10.04
C TRP A 327 -12.69 8.89 11.19
N GLY A 328 -13.51 7.87 11.10
CA GLY A 328 -13.72 6.95 12.21
C GLY A 328 -14.34 5.63 11.78
N GLY A 329 -14.53 4.75 12.75
CA GLY A 329 -15.11 3.43 12.55
C GLY A 329 -15.25 2.67 13.87
N ASN A 330 -15.68 1.41 13.80
CA ASN A 330 -15.71 0.52 14.95
C ASN A 330 -14.31 -0.04 15.27
N SER A 331 -14.17 -0.63 16.46
CA SER A 331 -12.88 -1.19 16.93
C SER A 331 -12.34 -2.34 16.08
N SER A 332 -13.21 -3.10 15.41
CA SER A 332 -12.83 -4.18 14.49
C SER A 332 -12.44 -3.69 13.09
N GLY A 333 -12.68 -2.41 12.78
CA GLY A 333 -12.40 -1.82 11.47
C GLY A 333 -13.37 -2.26 10.36
N THR A 334 -14.43 -2.99 10.66
CA THR A 334 -15.40 -3.48 9.67
C THR A 334 -16.48 -2.47 9.30
N MET A 335 -16.52 -1.35 10.02
CA MET A 335 -17.40 -0.21 9.79
C MET A 335 -16.58 1.07 9.73
N LEU A 336 -16.79 1.87 8.70
CA LEU A 336 -16.16 3.17 8.47
C LEU A 336 -17.22 4.27 8.50
N VAL A 337 -16.84 5.44 9.03
CA VAL A 337 -17.66 6.65 9.02
C VAL A 337 -16.92 7.74 8.24
N PHE A 338 -17.64 8.46 7.37
CA PHE A 338 -17.07 9.57 6.62
C PHE A 338 -17.96 10.80 6.59
N SER A 339 -17.32 11.96 6.46
CA SER A 339 -17.98 13.27 6.23
C SER A 339 -18.14 13.49 4.73
N PRO A 340 -19.35 13.75 4.21
CA PRO A 340 -19.58 14.10 2.80
C PRO A 340 -18.81 15.33 2.34
N PHE A 341 -18.35 15.36 1.09
CA PHE A 341 -17.54 16.45 0.53
C PHE A 341 -18.28 17.80 0.52
N LYS A 342 -19.58 17.78 0.27
CA LYS A 342 -20.43 18.99 0.38
C LYS A 342 -20.31 19.65 1.75
N GLN A 343 -20.30 18.87 2.83
CA GLN A 343 -20.18 19.41 4.19
C GLN A 343 -18.77 19.94 4.47
N ILE A 344 -17.74 19.33 3.89
CA ILE A 344 -16.37 19.85 3.95
C ILE A 344 -16.31 21.23 3.33
N GLN A 345 -16.91 21.43 2.15
CA GLN A 345 -16.96 22.72 1.49
C GLN A 345 -17.79 23.77 2.23
N GLN A 346 -18.86 23.35 2.90
CA GLN A 346 -19.66 24.26 3.74
C GLN A 346 -18.85 24.81 4.91
N GLU A 347 -17.91 24.05 5.44
CA GLU A 347 -17.11 24.41 6.60
C GLU A 347 -15.74 25.03 6.25
N LEU A 348 -15.12 24.63 5.14
CA LEU A 348 -13.78 25.07 4.71
C LEU A 348 -13.80 25.95 3.45
N GLY A 349 -15.00 26.34 2.94
CA GLY A 349 -15.12 27.13 1.72
C GLY A 349 -15.00 26.32 0.44
N SER A 350 -15.04 27.02 -0.69
CA SER A 350 -14.94 26.39 -2.02
C SER A 350 -13.53 25.85 -2.26
N LEU A 351 -13.45 24.55 -2.42
CA LEU A 351 -12.20 23.82 -2.69
C LEU A 351 -12.30 23.09 -4.04
N VAL A 352 -11.24 23.16 -4.84
CA VAL A 352 -11.10 22.42 -6.09
C VAL A 352 -10.08 21.31 -5.88
N ALA A 353 -10.55 20.06 -5.90
CA ALA A 353 -9.72 18.85 -5.72
C ALA A 353 -9.47 18.09 -7.04
N THR A 354 -10.19 18.42 -8.12
CA THR A 354 -10.02 17.82 -9.45
C THR A 354 -8.71 18.26 -10.11
N GLN A 355 -8.25 17.45 -11.04
CA GLN A 355 -7.08 17.74 -11.89
C GLN A 355 -7.29 18.99 -12.74
#